data_73288644a9729e9b00f19cd4532f0bc3
#
_entry.id   73288644a9729e9b00f19cd4532f0bc3
#
_cell.length_a   1.000
_cell.length_b   1.000
_cell.length_c   1.000
_cell.angle_alpha   90.00
_cell.angle_beta   90.00
_cell.angle_gamma   90.00
#
_symmetry.space_group_name_H-M   'P 1'
#
loop_
_entity.id
_entity.type
_entity.pdbx_description
1 polymer ?
#
loop_
_entity_poly.entity_id
_entity_poly.type
_entity_poly.pdbx_seq_one_letter_code
_entity_poly.pdbx_strand_id
1 'polypeptide(L)'
;DFWEDQKKAEAQMKKVKEIQKWIDGYREVKTLSDELELSFDFFKDDLVTEEEVDVAYSKALTAVESLELKNMLRQEADQMDCVLKINSGAGGTESQDWASMLMRMYMRWAETNGYKLSIANLQEGDEAGIKAVTMNIEGSFAYGYLKGENGVHRLVRVSPYNAQGKRMTSFASVFVTPLVDDSIEVNIEPARMSWDTFRSGGAGGQ
;
A
#
# COMPACT_ATOMS: atom_id res chain seq x y z
N ASP A 1 -8.76 30.88 -20.79
CA ASP A 1 -9.90 30.04 -20.39
C ASP A 1 -9.40 28.84 -19.58
N PHE A 2 -10.10 28.45 -18.49
CA PHE A 2 -9.64 27.40 -17.56
C PHE A 2 -9.35 26.06 -18.27
N TRP A 3 -10.09 25.75 -19.30
CA TRP A 3 -10.01 24.51 -20.06
C TRP A 3 -8.94 24.50 -21.17
N GLU A 4 -8.32 25.64 -21.46
CA GLU A 4 -7.26 25.75 -22.47
C GLU A 4 -5.91 25.23 -21.98
N ASP A 5 -5.69 25.24 -20.66
CA ASP A 5 -4.50 24.65 -20.01
C ASP A 5 -4.87 23.32 -19.32
N GLN A 6 -4.79 22.23 -20.09
CA GLN A 6 -5.19 20.89 -19.64
C GLN A 6 -4.45 20.48 -18.36
N LYS A 7 -3.15 20.78 -18.24
CA LYS A 7 -2.37 20.42 -17.05
C LYS A 7 -2.86 21.13 -15.78
N LYS A 8 -3.18 22.42 -15.89
CA LYS A 8 -3.75 23.18 -14.76
C LYS A 8 -5.15 22.71 -14.41
N ALA A 9 -5.97 22.39 -15.40
CA ALA A 9 -7.30 21.85 -15.18
C ALA A 9 -7.26 20.51 -14.45
N GLU A 10 -6.40 19.59 -14.90
CA GLU A 10 -6.19 18.29 -14.25
C GLU A 10 -5.69 18.42 -12.80
N ALA A 11 -4.70 19.28 -12.54
CA ALA A 11 -4.19 19.54 -11.20
C ALA A 11 -5.28 20.11 -10.28
N GLN A 12 -6.10 21.03 -10.78
CA GLN A 12 -7.20 21.60 -10.01
C GLN A 12 -8.30 20.56 -9.74
N MET A 13 -8.65 19.73 -10.72
CA MET A 13 -9.61 18.65 -10.55
C MET A 13 -9.13 17.60 -9.53
N LYS A 14 -7.83 17.31 -9.51
CA LYS A 14 -7.22 16.42 -8.51
C LYS A 14 -7.41 16.99 -7.10
N LYS A 15 -7.11 18.28 -6.89
CA LYS A 15 -7.33 18.96 -5.60
C LYS A 15 -8.79 18.97 -5.16
N VAL A 16 -9.71 19.23 -6.09
CA VAL A 16 -11.15 19.19 -5.80
C VAL A 16 -11.58 17.80 -5.35
N LYS A 17 -11.14 16.75 -6.06
CA LYS A 17 -11.42 15.36 -5.69
C LYS A 17 -10.86 14.99 -4.30
N GLU A 18 -9.67 15.46 -3.97
CA GLU A 18 -9.06 15.23 -2.66
C GLU A 18 -9.88 15.86 -1.53
N ILE A 19 -10.24 17.15 -1.70
CA ILE A 19 -11.08 17.84 -0.72
C ILE A 19 -12.46 17.18 -0.59
N GLN A 20 -13.06 16.79 -1.73
CA GLN A 20 -14.35 16.11 -1.75
C GLN A 20 -14.32 14.80 -0.95
N LYS A 21 -13.25 14.01 -1.07
CA LYS A 21 -13.09 12.76 -0.30
C LYS A 21 -13.06 12.99 1.21
N TRP A 22 -12.43 14.10 1.67
CA TRP A 22 -12.44 14.47 3.08
C TRP A 22 -13.83 14.87 3.56
N ILE A 23 -14.56 15.64 2.75
CA ILE A 23 -15.93 16.06 3.05
C ILE A 23 -16.84 14.84 3.12
N ASP A 24 -16.71 13.92 2.16
CA ASP A 24 -17.55 12.71 2.10
C ASP A 24 -17.23 11.78 3.26
N GLY A 25 -15.95 11.57 3.60
CA GLY A 25 -15.55 10.79 4.77
C GLY A 25 -16.06 11.38 6.10
N TYR A 26 -15.99 12.70 6.26
CA TYR A 26 -16.55 13.34 7.44
C TYR A 26 -18.08 13.19 7.51
N ARG A 27 -18.78 13.34 6.38
CA ARG A 27 -20.24 13.18 6.32
C ARG A 27 -20.65 11.74 6.65
N GLU A 28 -19.92 10.77 6.14
CA GLU A 28 -20.15 9.34 6.45
C GLU A 28 -20.02 9.09 7.95
N VAL A 29 -18.92 9.52 8.57
CA VAL A 29 -18.70 9.38 10.03
C VAL A 29 -19.82 10.06 10.80
N LYS A 30 -20.19 11.28 10.41
CA LYS A 30 -21.27 12.02 11.06
C LYS A 30 -22.61 11.28 10.97
N THR A 31 -22.97 10.81 9.78
CA THR A 31 -24.21 10.05 9.57
C THR A 31 -24.26 8.79 10.44
N LEU A 32 -23.17 8.00 10.44
CA LEU A 32 -23.08 6.80 11.26
C LEU A 32 -23.12 7.09 12.76
N SER A 33 -22.56 8.22 13.20
CA SER A 33 -22.65 8.66 14.58
C SER A 33 -24.07 9.06 14.98
N ASP A 34 -24.76 9.82 14.10
CA ASP A 34 -26.15 10.22 14.32
C ASP A 34 -27.10 8.98 14.32
N GLU A 35 -26.84 8.00 13.43
CA GLU A 35 -27.57 6.71 13.41
C GLU A 35 -27.34 5.89 14.68
N LEU A 36 -26.10 5.86 15.18
CA LEU A 36 -25.78 5.17 16.44
C LEU A 36 -26.49 5.81 17.63
N GLU A 37 -26.51 7.15 17.72
CA GLU A 37 -27.20 7.86 18.77
C GLU A 37 -28.71 7.55 18.75
N LEU A 38 -29.32 7.57 17.57
CA LEU A 38 -30.73 7.20 17.36
C LEU A 38 -31.02 5.75 17.74
N SER A 39 -30.14 4.82 17.33
CA SER A 39 -30.25 3.39 17.67
C SER A 39 -30.18 3.18 19.19
N PHE A 40 -29.31 3.94 19.88
CA PHE A 40 -29.19 3.88 21.33
C PHE A 40 -30.42 4.44 22.05
N ASP A 41 -31.05 5.49 21.52
CA ASP A 41 -32.30 6.02 22.06
C ASP A 41 -33.45 5.01 21.88
N PHE A 42 -33.54 4.37 20.72
CA PHE A 42 -34.52 3.30 20.49
C PHE A 42 -34.31 2.08 21.40
N PHE A 43 -33.06 1.76 21.72
CA PHE A 43 -32.74 0.70 22.69
C PHE A 43 -33.25 1.03 24.09
N LYS A 44 -33.17 2.29 24.54
CA LYS A 44 -33.73 2.72 25.84
C LYS A 44 -35.26 2.58 25.89
N ASP A 45 -35.91 2.67 24.73
CA ASP A 45 -37.35 2.54 24.59
C ASP A 45 -37.78 1.09 24.24
N ASP A 46 -36.87 0.10 24.36
CA ASP A 46 -37.08 -1.32 24.03
C ASP A 46 -37.55 -1.59 22.61
N LEU A 47 -37.21 -0.71 21.65
CA LEU A 47 -37.61 -0.79 20.23
C LEU A 47 -36.61 -1.56 19.36
N VAL A 48 -35.34 -1.65 19.78
CA VAL A 48 -34.27 -2.38 19.11
C VAL A 48 -33.50 -3.22 20.12
N THR A 49 -32.78 -4.22 19.62
CA THR A 49 -31.98 -5.14 20.43
C THR A 49 -30.56 -4.57 20.70
N GLU A 50 -29.90 -5.07 21.73
CA GLU A 50 -28.47 -4.74 22.02
C GLU A 50 -27.59 -5.11 20.83
N GLU A 51 -27.84 -6.22 20.15
CA GLU A 51 -27.09 -6.68 18.98
C GLU A 51 -27.17 -5.66 17.82
N GLU A 52 -28.31 -5.00 17.63
CA GLU A 52 -28.49 -3.96 16.59
C GLU A 52 -27.68 -2.71 16.93
N VAL A 53 -27.63 -2.32 18.20
CA VAL A 53 -26.79 -1.20 18.66
C VAL A 53 -25.30 -1.53 18.50
N ASP A 54 -24.86 -2.76 18.83
CA ASP A 54 -23.48 -3.20 18.65
C ASP A 54 -23.05 -3.20 17.19
N VAL A 55 -23.93 -3.57 16.27
CA VAL A 55 -23.68 -3.48 14.82
C VAL A 55 -23.54 -2.04 14.39
N ALA A 56 -24.39 -1.12 14.85
CA ALA A 56 -24.30 0.30 14.54
C ALA A 56 -22.99 0.91 15.11
N TYR A 57 -22.64 0.57 16.35
CA TYR A 57 -21.40 0.97 16.99
C TYR A 57 -20.16 0.50 16.21
N SER A 58 -20.12 -0.77 15.83
CA SER A 58 -18.99 -1.33 15.08
C SER A 58 -18.80 -0.65 13.73
N LYS A 59 -19.89 -0.29 13.03
CA LYS A 59 -19.84 0.47 11.77
C LYS A 59 -19.29 1.87 11.99
N ALA A 60 -19.81 2.59 12.98
CA ALA A 60 -19.37 3.94 13.29
C ALA A 60 -17.89 3.96 13.69
N LEU A 61 -17.46 3.04 14.56
CA LEU A 61 -16.08 2.90 14.99
C LEU A 61 -15.14 2.65 13.81
N THR A 62 -15.48 1.72 12.93
CA THR A 62 -14.67 1.39 11.73
C THR A 62 -14.52 2.62 10.81
N ALA A 63 -15.58 3.40 10.63
CA ALA A 63 -15.53 4.61 9.81
C ALA A 63 -14.64 5.69 10.44
N VAL A 64 -14.72 5.89 11.77
CA VAL A 64 -13.86 6.83 12.51
C VAL A 64 -12.39 6.41 12.40
N GLU A 65 -12.06 5.15 12.71
CA GLU A 65 -10.69 4.63 12.65
C GLU A 65 -10.10 4.76 11.23
N SER A 66 -10.90 4.51 10.19
CA SER A 66 -10.49 4.68 8.80
C SER A 66 -10.16 6.14 8.48
N LEU A 67 -10.97 7.09 8.95
CA LEU A 67 -10.75 8.52 8.72
C LEU A 67 -9.55 9.04 9.51
N GLU A 68 -9.36 8.57 10.76
CA GLU A 68 -8.20 8.90 11.60
C GLU A 68 -6.90 8.40 10.96
N LEU A 69 -6.88 7.16 10.46
CA LEU A 69 -5.73 6.61 9.78
C LEU A 69 -5.35 7.44 8.54
N LYS A 70 -6.34 7.84 7.72
CA LYS A 70 -6.10 8.76 6.59
C LYS A 70 -5.54 10.11 7.06
N ASN A 71 -6.03 10.63 8.19
CA ASN A 71 -5.55 11.90 8.75
C ASN A 71 -4.10 11.82 9.27
N MET A 72 -3.59 10.63 9.60
CA MET A 72 -2.19 10.43 9.96
C MET A 72 -1.25 10.51 8.76
N LEU A 73 -1.74 10.22 7.56
CA LEU A 73 -0.99 10.24 6.29
C LEU A 73 -0.96 11.67 5.72
N ARG A 74 -0.08 12.53 6.28
CA ARG A 74 -0.04 13.97 6.00
C ARG A 74 1.05 14.42 5.03
N GLN A 75 1.98 13.54 4.70
CA GLN A 75 3.05 13.89 3.75
C GLN A 75 2.48 13.91 2.32
N GLU A 76 2.97 14.82 1.50
CA GLU A 76 2.54 14.94 0.10
C GLU A 76 2.70 13.63 -0.66
N ALA A 77 3.81 12.91 -0.42
CA ALA A 77 4.05 11.60 -1.00
C ALA A 77 3.03 10.53 -0.56
N ASP A 78 2.44 10.65 0.65
CA ASP A 78 1.50 9.66 1.17
C ASP A 78 0.24 9.51 0.31
N GLN A 79 -0.15 10.57 -0.39
CA GLN A 79 -1.33 10.61 -1.25
C GLN A 79 -1.11 9.97 -2.61
N MET A 80 0.14 9.69 -2.96
CA MET A 80 0.53 9.20 -4.28
C MET A 80 0.19 7.72 -4.48
N ASP A 81 0.12 7.36 -5.75
CA ASP A 81 0.21 5.98 -6.19
C ASP A 81 1.57 5.40 -5.80
N CYS A 82 1.72 4.08 -5.81
CA CYS A 82 3.00 3.48 -5.47
C CYS A 82 3.46 2.41 -6.45
N VAL A 83 4.77 2.24 -6.48
CA VAL A 83 5.44 1.10 -7.09
C VAL A 83 5.92 0.19 -5.97
N LEU A 84 5.46 -1.05 -5.95
CA LEU A 84 5.86 -2.06 -4.99
C LEU A 84 6.73 -3.11 -5.68
N LYS A 85 7.95 -3.28 -5.20
CA LYS A 85 8.89 -4.27 -5.70
C LYS A 85 9.16 -5.32 -4.63
N ILE A 86 9.05 -6.59 -5.01
CA ILE A 86 9.39 -7.74 -4.16
C ILE A 86 10.55 -8.47 -4.81
N ASN A 87 11.57 -8.82 -4.03
CA ASN A 87 12.64 -9.72 -4.47
C ASN A 87 12.77 -10.87 -3.47
N SER A 88 12.91 -12.08 -3.99
CA SER A 88 13.24 -13.24 -3.16
C SER A 88 14.62 -13.05 -2.53
N GLY A 89 14.76 -13.46 -1.27
CA GLY A 89 16.05 -13.45 -0.57
C GLY A 89 16.89 -14.69 -0.92
N ALA A 90 18.04 -14.81 -0.26
CA ALA A 90 18.81 -16.03 -0.30
C ALA A 90 18.02 -17.20 0.32
N GLY A 91 17.94 -18.34 -0.37
CA GLY A 91 17.19 -19.51 0.12
C GLY A 91 16.54 -20.34 -0.99
N GLY A 92 16.83 -20.05 -2.27
CA GLY A 92 16.35 -20.85 -3.40
C GLY A 92 14.82 -20.89 -3.50
N THR A 93 14.27 -22.04 -3.84
CA THR A 93 12.84 -22.28 -4.09
C THR A 93 11.93 -21.81 -2.95
N GLU A 94 12.35 -21.99 -1.68
CA GLU A 94 11.56 -21.60 -0.51
C GLU A 94 11.38 -20.07 -0.41
N SER A 95 12.43 -19.29 -0.70
CA SER A 95 12.34 -17.82 -0.69
C SER A 95 11.58 -17.28 -1.90
N GLN A 96 11.66 -17.98 -3.05
CA GLN A 96 10.90 -17.64 -4.26
C GLN A 96 9.40 -17.88 -4.05
N ASP A 97 9.03 -18.96 -3.35
CA ASP A 97 7.64 -19.22 -2.97
C ASP A 97 7.13 -18.17 -1.97
N TRP A 98 7.95 -17.82 -0.97
CA TRP A 98 7.59 -16.73 -0.04
C TRP A 98 7.34 -15.41 -0.76
N ALA A 99 8.19 -15.02 -1.71
CA ALA A 99 7.99 -13.82 -2.51
C ALA A 99 6.66 -13.89 -3.31
N SER A 100 6.30 -15.06 -3.85
CA SER A 100 5.00 -15.27 -4.52
C SER A 100 3.82 -15.15 -3.56
N MET A 101 3.95 -15.60 -2.32
CA MET A 101 2.90 -15.45 -1.30
C MET A 101 2.69 -13.97 -0.96
N LEU A 102 3.78 -13.19 -0.78
CA LEU A 102 3.71 -11.73 -0.56
C LEU A 102 3.06 -11.02 -1.74
N MET A 103 3.45 -11.36 -2.97
CA MET A 103 2.81 -10.82 -4.18
C MET A 103 1.29 -11.01 -4.14
N ARG A 104 0.83 -12.22 -3.88
CA ARG A 104 -0.61 -12.54 -3.79
C ARG A 104 -1.30 -11.79 -2.65
N MET A 105 -0.63 -11.61 -1.52
CA MET A 105 -1.14 -10.86 -0.37
C MET A 105 -1.41 -9.40 -0.75
N TYR A 106 -0.44 -8.73 -1.36
CA TYR A 106 -0.59 -7.33 -1.78
C TYR A 106 -1.59 -7.17 -2.93
N MET A 107 -1.66 -8.11 -3.86
CA MET A 107 -2.66 -8.10 -4.92
C MET A 107 -4.08 -8.16 -4.34
N ARG A 108 -4.34 -9.06 -3.39
CA ARG A 108 -5.63 -9.18 -2.72
C ARG A 108 -5.96 -7.95 -1.89
N TRP A 109 -4.96 -7.41 -1.19
CA TRP A 109 -5.15 -6.18 -0.43
C TRP A 109 -5.55 -5.02 -1.34
N ALA A 110 -4.88 -4.85 -2.48
CA ALA A 110 -5.21 -3.83 -3.46
C ALA A 110 -6.63 -3.99 -4.02
N GLU A 111 -7.00 -5.22 -4.38
CA GLU A 111 -8.34 -5.54 -4.88
C GLU A 111 -9.43 -5.24 -3.84
N THR A 112 -9.26 -5.69 -2.60
CA THR A 112 -10.21 -5.47 -1.50
C THR A 112 -10.42 -3.99 -1.19
N ASN A 113 -9.36 -3.19 -1.33
CA ASN A 113 -9.42 -1.74 -1.08
C ASN A 113 -9.75 -0.92 -2.34
N GLY A 114 -10.09 -1.56 -3.46
CA GLY A 114 -10.50 -0.90 -4.70
C GLY A 114 -9.37 -0.17 -5.43
N TYR A 115 -8.12 -0.56 -5.21
CA TYR A 115 -6.97 -0.06 -5.95
C TYR A 115 -6.86 -0.74 -7.31
N LYS A 116 -6.42 0.03 -8.31
CA LYS A 116 -6.05 -0.53 -9.60
C LYS A 116 -4.62 -1.04 -9.52
N LEU A 117 -4.41 -2.31 -9.84
CA LEU A 117 -3.10 -2.94 -9.80
C LEU A 117 -2.69 -3.41 -11.20
N SER A 118 -1.43 -3.16 -11.56
CA SER A 118 -0.81 -3.68 -12.78
C SER A 118 0.58 -4.23 -12.47
N ILE A 119 0.93 -5.34 -13.11
CA ILE A 119 2.26 -5.94 -13.00
C ILE A 119 3.12 -5.31 -14.08
N ALA A 120 4.13 -4.54 -13.68
CA ALA A 120 5.07 -3.89 -14.60
C ALA A 120 6.19 -4.85 -15.04
N ASN A 121 6.65 -5.71 -14.13
CA ASN A 121 7.67 -6.72 -14.41
C ASN A 121 7.46 -7.93 -13.49
N LEU A 122 7.66 -9.13 -14.04
CA LEU A 122 7.59 -10.38 -13.29
C LEU A 122 8.72 -11.29 -13.75
N GLN A 123 9.51 -11.77 -12.81
CA GLN A 123 10.53 -12.77 -13.04
C GLN A 123 10.17 -14.03 -12.25
N GLU A 124 9.81 -15.07 -12.96
CA GLU A 124 9.45 -16.37 -12.36
C GLU A 124 10.66 -17.05 -11.69
N GLY A 125 10.37 -17.90 -10.73
CA GLY A 125 11.35 -18.77 -10.09
C GLY A 125 11.78 -19.91 -11.02
N ASP A 126 12.87 -20.58 -10.65
CA ASP A 126 13.39 -21.69 -11.47
C ASP A 126 12.51 -22.94 -11.36
N GLU A 127 11.99 -23.25 -10.19
CA GLU A 127 11.17 -24.43 -9.91
C GLU A 127 9.77 -24.04 -9.40
N ALA A 128 9.68 -23.00 -8.58
CA ALA A 128 8.45 -22.50 -8.02
C ALA A 128 8.60 -21.03 -7.59
N GLY A 129 7.46 -20.34 -7.42
CA GLY A 129 7.44 -18.98 -6.92
C GLY A 129 7.99 -17.95 -7.91
N ILE A 130 8.52 -16.85 -7.38
CA ILE A 130 9.05 -15.72 -8.17
C ILE A 130 10.41 -15.26 -7.64
N LYS A 131 11.31 -14.85 -8.54
CA LYS A 131 12.57 -14.19 -8.20
C LYS A 131 12.34 -12.72 -7.86
N ALA A 132 11.56 -12.05 -8.68
CA ALA A 132 11.23 -10.65 -8.49
C ALA A 132 9.88 -10.31 -9.13
N VAL A 133 9.19 -9.31 -8.57
CA VAL A 133 8.03 -8.68 -9.18
C VAL A 133 8.06 -7.18 -8.91
N THR A 134 7.59 -6.41 -9.89
CA THR A 134 7.31 -4.97 -9.74
C THR A 134 5.86 -4.73 -10.11
N MET A 135 5.11 -4.16 -9.18
CA MET A 135 3.68 -3.86 -9.32
C MET A 135 3.44 -2.38 -9.16
N ASN A 136 2.61 -1.81 -10.03
CA ASN A 136 2.07 -0.46 -9.85
C ASN A 136 0.71 -0.57 -9.19
N ILE A 137 0.50 0.17 -8.11
CA ILE A 137 -0.76 0.23 -7.36
C ILE A 137 -1.24 1.67 -7.40
N GLU A 138 -2.32 1.89 -8.14
CA GLU A 138 -2.89 3.20 -8.41
C GLU A 138 -4.12 3.43 -7.52
N GLY A 139 -4.13 4.52 -6.78
CA GLY A 139 -5.23 4.94 -5.94
C GLY A 139 -4.78 5.83 -4.78
N SER A 140 -5.73 6.52 -4.20
CA SER A 140 -5.43 7.50 -3.14
C SER A 140 -4.80 6.87 -1.92
N PHE A 141 -3.68 7.46 -1.47
CA PHE A 141 -2.92 7.01 -0.30
C PHE A 141 -2.29 5.61 -0.45
N ALA A 142 -2.19 5.07 -1.67
CA ALA A 142 -1.58 3.76 -1.89
C ALA A 142 -0.15 3.70 -1.31
N TYR A 143 0.66 4.72 -1.59
CA TYR A 143 2.01 4.82 -1.00
C TYR A 143 1.95 4.99 0.52
N GLY A 144 1.08 5.86 1.02
CA GLY A 144 0.95 6.13 2.46
C GLY A 144 0.66 4.88 3.29
N TYR A 145 -0.23 4.02 2.81
CA TYR A 145 -0.55 2.75 3.47
C TYR A 145 0.58 1.73 3.38
N LEU A 146 1.26 1.66 2.24
CA LEU A 146 2.23 0.60 1.96
C LEU A 146 3.67 0.99 2.32
N LYS A 147 4.01 2.27 2.54
CA LYS A 147 5.38 2.70 2.87
C LYS A 147 5.96 2.01 4.10
N GLY A 148 5.12 1.62 5.06
CA GLY A 148 5.52 0.88 6.26
C GLY A 148 5.97 -0.55 5.99
N GLU A 149 5.64 -1.10 4.81
CA GLU A 149 6.01 -2.45 4.39
C GLU A 149 7.46 -2.54 3.87
N ASN A 150 8.15 -1.40 3.73
CA ASN A 150 9.56 -1.39 3.32
C ASN A 150 10.42 -2.20 4.27
N GLY A 151 11.09 -3.20 3.75
CA GLY A 151 12.02 -3.99 4.54
C GLY A 151 12.11 -5.45 4.12
N VAL A 152 12.63 -6.26 5.05
CA VAL A 152 12.80 -7.70 4.85
C VAL A 152 11.72 -8.46 5.61
N HIS A 153 10.93 -9.20 4.89
CA HIS A 153 9.83 -10.01 5.41
C HIS A 153 10.31 -11.44 5.66
N ARG A 154 10.10 -11.93 6.87
CA ARG A 154 10.53 -13.25 7.31
C ARG A 154 9.36 -14.23 7.39
N LEU A 155 9.50 -15.39 6.77
CA LEU A 155 8.59 -16.52 6.92
C LEU A 155 9.28 -17.65 7.68
N VAL A 156 8.60 -18.19 8.68
CA VAL A 156 9.03 -19.42 9.39
C VAL A 156 7.91 -20.43 9.29
N ARG A 157 8.16 -21.54 8.58
CA ARG A 157 7.19 -22.62 8.41
C ARG A 157 7.88 -23.98 8.23
N VAL A 158 7.10 -25.04 8.32
CA VAL A 158 7.53 -26.34 7.80
C VAL A 158 7.57 -26.26 6.27
N SER A 159 8.73 -26.55 5.68
CA SER A 159 8.92 -26.39 4.24
C SER A 159 8.17 -27.47 3.45
N PRO A 160 7.34 -27.08 2.47
CA PRO A 160 6.72 -28.04 1.54
C PRO A 160 7.71 -28.61 0.52
N TYR A 161 8.90 -27.99 0.39
CA TYR A 161 9.95 -28.41 -0.53
C TYR A 161 11.02 -29.29 0.12
N ASN A 162 10.94 -29.50 1.43
CA ASN A 162 11.87 -30.36 2.16
C ASN A 162 11.22 -31.70 2.50
N ALA A 163 11.71 -32.77 1.90
CA ALA A 163 11.19 -34.14 2.10
C ALA A 163 11.20 -34.58 3.59
N GLN A 164 12.06 -33.99 4.41
CA GLN A 164 12.14 -34.31 5.84
C GLN A 164 11.20 -33.46 6.71
N GLY A 165 10.40 -32.56 6.10
CA GLY A 165 9.49 -31.70 6.83
C GLY A 165 10.17 -30.76 7.85
N LYS A 166 11.39 -30.32 7.55
CA LYS A 166 12.13 -29.39 8.42
C LYS A 166 11.48 -28.02 8.45
N ARG A 167 11.51 -27.39 9.63
CA ARG A 167 11.17 -26.00 9.82
C ARG A 167 12.27 -25.13 9.22
N MET A 168 11.88 -24.30 8.24
CA MET A 168 12.78 -23.42 7.49
C MET A 168 12.42 -21.97 7.72
N THR A 169 13.41 -21.10 7.58
CA THR A 169 13.24 -19.65 7.61
C THR A 169 13.62 -19.08 6.26
N SER A 170 12.73 -18.29 5.68
CA SER A 170 12.91 -17.66 4.38
C SER A 170 12.72 -16.15 4.48
N PHE A 171 13.41 -15.44 3.62
CA PHE A 171 13.35 -13.98 3.57
C PHE A 171 12.98 -13.50 2.16
N ALA A 172 12.23 -12.42 2.09
CA ALA A 172 11.99 -11.67 0.86
C ALA A 172 12.01 -10.18 1.19
N SER A 173 12.56 -9.37 0.29
CA SER A 173 12.58 -7.92 0.46
C SER A 173 11.38 -7.30 -0.25
N VAL A 174 10.74 -6.36 0.43
CA VAL A 174 9.68 -5.50 -0.13
C VAL A 174 10.21 -4.07 -0.16
N PHE A 175 10.05 -3.41 -1.29
CA PHE A 175 10.45 -2.04 -1.49
C PHE A 175 9.30 -1.26 -2.13
N VAL A 176 8.84 -0.22 -1.44
CA VAL A 176 7.72 0.62 -1.86
C VAL A 176 8.22 2.03 -2.09
N THR A 177 7.95 2.55 -3.28
CA THR A 177 8.27 3.94 -3.66
C THR A 177 7.02 4.64 -4.18
N PRO A 178 6.89 5.96 -3.97
CA PRO A 178 5.83 6.70 -4.61
C PRO A 178 6.01 6.66 -6.14
N LEU A 179 4.90 6.55 -6.85
CA LEU A 179 4.91 6.73 -8.31
C LEU A 179 4.94 8.23 -8.59
N VAL A 180 6.12 8.69 -8.96
CA VAL A 180 6.35 10.09 -9.29
C VAL A 180 5.92 10.31 -10.73
N ASP A 181 5.07 11.29 -10.97
CA ASP A 181 4.74 11.75 -12.30
C ASP A 181 5.84 12.70 -12.86
N ASP A 182 5.84 12.93 -14.18
CA ASP A 182 6.81 13.81 -14.86
C ASP A 182 6.69 15.30 -14.45
N SER A 183 5.90 15.61 -13.43
CA SER A 183 5.71 16.98 -12.93
C SER A 183 6.87 17.46 -12.05
N ILE A 184 7.71 16.56 -11.55
CA ILE A 184 8.89 16.90 -10.76
C ILE A 184 10.07 17.14 -11.71
N GLU A 185 10.28 18.39 -12.06
CA GLU A 185 11.44 18.83 -12.85
C GLU A 185 12.69 18.82 -11.95
N VAL A 186 13.52 17.78 -12.08
CA VAL A 186 14.80 17.69 -11.36
C VAL A 186 15.87 18.44 -12.17
N ASN A 187 16.19 19.64 -11.73
CA ASN A 187 17.30 20.40 -12.32
C ASN A 187 18.64 19.94 -11.74
N ILE A 188 19.36 19.11 -12.49
CA ILE A 188 20.70 18.65 -12.11
C ILE A 188 21.72 19.69 -12.61
N GLU A 189 22.31 20.44 -11.68
CA GLU A 189 23.38 21.38 -11.98
C GLU A 189 24.72 20.63 -12.02
N PRO A 190 25.38 20.48 -13.19
CA PRO A 190 26.67 19.78 -13.30
C PRO A 190 27.76 20.37 -12.40
N ALA A 191 27.68 21.67 -12.11
CA ALA A 191 28.64 22.36 -11.23
C ALA A 191 28.56 21.93 -9.76
N ARG A 192 27.46 21.30 -9.35
CA ARG A 192 27.25 20.77 -7.98
C ARG A 192 27.55 19.28 -7.86
N MET A 193 27.93 18.63 -8.97
CA MET A 193 28.29 17.21 -8.97
C MET A 193 29.80 17.04 -8.90
N SER A 194 30.26 16.21 -7.97
CA SER A 194 31.64 15.71 -7.95
C SER A 194 31.64 14.23 -8.35
N TRP A 195 32.64 13.87 -9.15
CA TRP A 195 32.81 12.50 -9.61
C TRP A 195 34.06 11.89 -8.99
N ASP A 196 33.89 10.89 -8.12
CA ASP A 196 34.98 10.12 -7.58
C ASP A 196 35.01 8.75 -8.26
N THR A 197 36.16 8.44 -8.87
CA THR A 197 36.37 7.11 -9.47
C THR A 197 37.27 6.28 -8.55
N PHE A 198 36.81 5.10 -8.20
CA PHE A 198 37.60 4.18 -7.40
C PHE A 198 37.54 2.75 -8.00
N ARG A 199 38.57 1.97 -7.74
CA ARG A 199 38.56 0.54 -8.07
C ARG A 199 37.94 -0.21 -6.91
N SER A 200 37.11 -1.20 -7.20
CA SER A 200 36.61 -2.10 -6.14
C SER A 200 37.82 -2.79 -5.48
N GLY A 201 37.89 -2.77 -4.16
CA GLY A 201 39.01 -3.29 -3.38
C GLY A 201 39.16 -4.82 -3.34
N GLY A 202 38.37 -5.56 -4.13
CA GLY A 202 38.40 -7.02 -4.22
C GLY A 202 37.71 -7.56 -5.44
N ALA A 203 38.02 -8.77 -5.84
CA ALA A 203 37.27 -9.52 -6.85
C ALA A 203 35.82 -9.60 -6.36
N GLY A 204 34.86 -9.12 -7.18
CA GLY A 204 33.45 -9.17 -6.86
C GLY A 204 33.08 -10.56 -6.39
N GLY A 205 32.82 -10.66 -5.09
CA GLY A 205 32.41 -11.92 -4.49
C GLY A 205 31.04 -12.31 -4.99
N GLN A 206 30.77 -13.59 -4.93
CA GLN A 206 29.58 -14.32 -5.34
C GLN A 206 28.27 -13.65 -4.99
#